data_43ada1beb5dd02ee22df972efafede7a
#
_entry.id   43ada1beb5dd02ee22df972efafede7a
#
_cell.length_a   1.000
_cell.length_b   1.000
_cell.length_c   1.000
_cell.angle_alpha   90.00
_cell.angle_beta   90.00
_cell.angle_gamma   90.00
#
_symmetry.space_group_name_H-M   'P 1'
#
loop_
_entity.id
_entity.type
_entity.pdbx_description
1 polymer ?
#
loop_
_entity_poly.entity_id
_entity_poly.type
_entity_poly.pdbx_seq_one_letter_code
_entity_poly.pdbx_strand_id
1 'polypeptide(L)'
;MRQEFDGLKGRAWLMKWLPARAYDNAVYVVFSNPIGRDYNEIKNGCSMILDPFGDIVAECRKLGDDFVIATAIPEKLRQAGGYRYRNARRPELYADIIGQPHESNQKVAWLTETTNNK
;
A
#
# COMPACT_ATOMS: atom_id res chain seq x y z
N MET A 1 -15.35 8.56 6.75
CA MET A 1 -14.33 7.81 5.96
C MET A 1 -13.07 8.62 5.70
N ARG A 2 -13.16 9.88 5.26
CA ARG A 2 -11.97 10.75 5.07
C ARG A 2 -11.10 10.93 6.32
N GLN A 3 -11.70 11.01 7.49
CA GLN A 3 -10.97 11.18 8.76
C GLN A 3 -10.10 9.97 9.17
N GLU A 4 -10.27 8.81 8.54
CA GLU A 4 -9.45 7.64 8.83
C GLU A 4 -8.07 7.69 8.18
N PHE A 5 -7.93 8.49 7.11
CA PHE A 5 -6.70 8.59 6.34
C PHE A 5 -5.86 9.80 6.69
N ASP A 6 -6.39 10.73 7.48
CA ASP A 6 -5.76 11.99 7.80
C ASP A 6 -5.03 11.96 9.16
N GLY A 7 -3.88 12.61 9.21
CA GLY A 7 -3.09 12.80 10.43
C GLY A 7 -2.62 11.48 11.05
N LEU A 8 -2.66 11.40 12.37
CA LEU A 8 -2.18 10.24 13.14
C LEU A 8 -2.91 8.93 12.81
N LYS A 9 -4.18 9.00 12.45
CA LYS A 9 -4.98 7.83 12.06
C LYS A 9 -4.53 7.25 10.73
N GLY A 10 -4.00 8.07 9.83
CA GLY A 10 -3.52 7.63 8.52
C GLY A 10 -2.40 6.61 8.63
N ARG A 11 -1.45 6.80 9.56
CA ARG A 11 -0.40 5.80 9.79
C ARG A 11 -0.97 4.48 10.31
N ALA A 12 -1.89 4.53 11.25
CA ALA A 12 -2.52 3.32 11.79
C ALA A 12 -3.27 2.55 10.70
N TRP A 13 -3.89 3.25 9.76
CA TRP A 13 -4.53 2.63 8.60
C TRP A 13 -3.51 1.97 7.66
N LEU A 14 -2.38 2.62 7.35
CA LEU A 14 -1.31 2.03 6.55
C LEU A 14 -0.80 0.72 7.18
N MET A 15 -0.68 0.69 8.50
CA MET A 15 -0.20 -0.50 9.24
C MET A 15 -1.16 -1.68 9.19
N LYS A 16 -2.42 -1.49 8.82
CA LYS A 16 -3.38 -2.59 8.66
C LYS A 16 -3.12 -3.44 7.42
N TRP A 17 -2.47 -2.89 6.40
CA TRP A 17 -2.35 -3.59 5.13
C TRP A 17 -0.95 -3.53 4.48
N LEU A 18 -0.18 -2.47 4.68
CA LEU A 18 1.09 -2.28 3.98
C LEU A 18 2.15 -3.32 4.37
N PRO A 19 2.36 -3.64 5.68
CA PRO A 19 3.24 -4.73 6.08
C PRO A 19 2.83 -6.09 5.53
N ALA A 20 1.52 -6.37 5.50
CA ALA A 20 1.00 -7.61 4.96
C ALA A 20 1.32 -7.76 3.46
N ARG A 21 1.27 -6.67 2.68
CA ARG A 21 1.64 -6.71 1.26
C ARG A 21 3.10 -7.09 1.04
N ALA A 22 3.99 -6.58 1.89
CA ALA A 22 5.40 -6.97 1.85
C ALA A 22 5.58 -8.44 2.24
N TYR A 23 4.98 -8.85 3.35
CA TYR A 23 5.08 -10.19 3.92
C TYR A 23 4.53 -11.28 2.99
N ASP A 24 3.27 -11.14 2.56
CA ASP A 24 2.57 -12.16 1.77
C ASP A 24 3.22 -12.40 0.40
N ASN A 25 3.89 -11.39 -0.12
CA ASN A 25 4.52 -11.46 -1.44
C ASN A 25 6.05 -11.62 -1.38
N ALA A 26 6.67 -11.58 -0.21
CA ALA A 26 8.12 -11.58 -0.01
C ALA A 26 8.81 -10.53 -0.89
N VAL A 27 8.39 -9.28 -0.77
CA VAL A 27 8.93 -8.16 -1.56
C VAL A 27 9.32 -7.00 -0.66
N TYR A 28 10.28 -6.19 -1.10
CA TYR A 28 10.44 -4.86 -0.56
C TYR A 28 9.29 -3.98 -1.04
N VAL A 29 8.73 -3.20 -0.14
CA VAL A 29 7.71 -2.19 -0.49
C VAL A 29 8.31 -0.82 -0.23
N VAL A 30 8.39 -0.01 -1.26
CA VAL A 30 8.75 1.40 -1.16
C VAL A 30 7.46 2.21 -1.33
N PHE A 31 7.03 2.81 -0.24
CA PHE A 31 5.81 3.60 -0.18
C PHE A 31 6.14 5.08 -0.08
N SER A 32 5.74 5.84 -1.08
CA SER A 32 5.88 7.30 -1.11
C SER A 32 4.50 7.94 -0.94
N ASN A 33 4.39 8.89 -0.03
CA ASN A 33 3.12 9.50 0.31
C ASN A 33 3.30 11.01 0.52
N PRO A 34 2.38 11.86 0.04
CA PRO A 34 2.44 13.29 0.26
C PRO A 34 2.28 13.64 1.74
N ILE A 35 2.93 14.73 2.15
CA ILE A 35 2.80 15.30 3.48
C ILE A 35 2.42 16.76 3.38
N GLY A 36 1.63 17.24 4.33
CA GLY A 36 1.23 18.65 4.41
C GLY A 36 -0.25 18.84 4.30
N ARG A 37 -0.64 20.09 4.06
CA ARG A 37 -2.05 20.47 3.92
C ARG A 37 -2.40 20.61 2.44
N ASP A 38 -3.46 19.93 2.04
CA ASP A 38 -4.04 20.00 0.71
C ASP A 38 -5.52 20.37 0.86
N TYR A 39 -5.86 21.63 0.58
CA TYR A 39 -7.18 22.19 0.88
C TYR A 39 -7.56 21.98 2.34
N ASN A 40 -8.56 21.18 2.62
CA ASN A 40 -9.06 20.86 3.96
C ASN A 40 -8.58 19.49 4.48
N GLU A 41 -7.65 18.84 3.78
CA GLU A 41 -7.12 17.54 4.15
C GLU A 41 -5.68 17.67 4.64
N ILE A 42 -5.34 16.90 5.66
CA ILE A 42 -3.97 16.79 6.15
C ILE A 42 -3.40 15.47 5.63
N LYS A 43 -2.44 15.56 4.73
CA LYS A 43 -1.69 14.41 4.24
C LYS A 43 -0.64 14.03 5.27
N ASN A 44 -0.71 12.79 5.73
CA ASN A 44 0.07 12.32 6.87
C ASN A 44 1.51 11.92 6.55
N GLY A 45 1.89 11.91 5.26
CA GLY A 45 3.21 11.46 4.86
C GLY A 45 3.42 9.98 5.19
N CYS A 46 4.31 9.67 6.13
CA CYS A 46 4.67 8.31 6.50
C CYS A 46 5.25 7.50 5.33
N SER A 47 5.99 8.17 4.44
CA SER A 47 6.77 7.46 3.41
C SER A 47 7.71 6.48 4.09
N MET A 48 7.75 5.23 3.62
CA MET A 48 8.50 4.19 4.30
C MET A 48 8.98 3.10 3.35
N ILE A 49 9.97 2.36 3.81
CA ILE A 49 10.48 1.17 3.15
C ILE A 49 10.26 0.00 4.11
N LEU A 50 9.61 -1.05 3.59
CA LEU A 50 9.40 -2.30 4.31
C LEU A 50 10.22 -3.40 3.65
N ASP A 51 10.71 -4.32 4.45
CA ASP A 51 11.42 -5.49 3.95
C ASP A 51 10.47 -6.67 3.66
N PRO A 52 10.96 -7.77 3.08
CA PRO A 52 10.13 -8.93 2.75
C PRO A 52 9.50 -9.65 3.95
N PHE A 53 9.92 -9.34 5.17
CA PHE A 53 9.31 -9.86 6.40
C PHE A 53 8.16 -8.97 6.89
N GLY A 54 7.89 -7.84 6.22
CA GLY A 54 6.88 -6.87 6.62
C GLY A 54 7.37 -5.88 7.68
N ASP A 55 8.66 -5.88 7.97
CA ASP A 55 9.27 -4.95 8.93
C ASP A 55 9.59 -3.61 8.27
N ILE A 56 9.30 -2.51 8.98
CA ILE A 56 9.68 -1.18 8.53
C ILE A 56 11.20 -1.00 8.76
N VAL A 57 11.95 -0.89 7.68
CA VAL A 57 13.40 -0.70 7.74
C VAL A 57 13.81 0.77 7.67
N ALA A 58 12.95 1.63 7.15
CA ALA A 58 13.15 3.08 7.14
C ALA A 58 11.79 3.81 7.03
N GLU A 59 11.63 4.93 7.72
CA GLU A 59 10.39 5.69 7.75
C GLU A 59 10.65 7.19 7.90
N CYS A 60 9.98 8.01 7.08
CA CYS A 60 9.93 9.47 7.25
C CYS A 60 8.97 9.83 8.38
N ARG A 61 9.46 10.57 9.39
CA ARG A 61 8.68 10.99 10.56
C ARG A 61 8.57 12.50 10.71
N LYS A 62 9.24 13.25 9.87
CA LYS A 62 9.16 14.71 9.88
C LYS A 62 7.81 15.19 9.34
N LEU A 63 7.35 16.31 9.87
CA LEU A 63 6.27 17.12 9.30
C LEU A 63 6.85 18.06 8.25
N GLY A 64 7.19 17.56 7.09
CA GLY A 64 7.79 18.32 5.99
C GLY A 64 8.49 17.38 5.01
N ASP A 65 9.09 17.96 4.00
CA ASP A 65 9.84 17.21 3.00
C ASP A 65 10.96 16.40 3.64
N ASP A 66 11.00 15.12 3.33
CA ASP A 66 11.98 14.18 3.89
C ASP A 66 12.19 13.01 2.94
N PHE A 67 13.27 12.29 3.16
CA PHE A 67 13.54 11.06 2.44
C PHE A 67 14.22 10.04 3.36
N VAL A 68 14.11 8.78 3.01
CA VAL A 68 14.80 7.68 3.68
C VAL A 68 15.45 6.76 2.65
N ILE A 69 16.51 6.11 3.09
CA ILE A 69 17.28 5.15 2.27
C ILE A 69 17.37 3.84 3.05
N ALA A 70 17.23 2.74 2.34
CA ALA A 70 17.50 1.41 2.87
C ALA A 70 18.24 0.57 1.83
N THR A 71 19.04 -0.37 2.31
CA THR A 71 19.70 -1.35 1.45
C THR A 71 18.82 -2.57 1.27
N ALA A 72 18.48 -2.88 0.04
CA ALA A 72 17.76 -4.12 -0.28
C ALA A 72 18.76 -5.30 -0.27
N ILE A 73 18.43 -6.32 0.49
CA ILE A 73 19.20 -7.55 0.63
C ILE A 73 18.47 -8.66 -0.11
N PRO A 74 18.98 -9.14 -1.27
CA PRO A 74 18.27 -10.12 -2.11
C PRO A 74 17.96 -11.44 -1.39
N GLU A 75 18.80 -11.87 -0.46
CA GLU A 75 18.64 -13.09 0.31
C GLU A 75 17.35 -13.07 1.14
N LYS A 76 16.96 -11.91 1.67
CA LYS A 76 15.73 -11.76 2.44
C LYS A 76 14.47 -12.14 1.63
N LEU A 77 14.49 -11.92 0.32
CA LEU A 77 13.38 -12.30 -0.56
C LEU A 77 13.09 -13.80 -0.52
N ARG A 78 14.15 -14.62 -0.46
CA ARG A 78 14.03 -16.09 -0.44
C ARG A 78 13.75 -16.65 0.95
N GLN A 79 14.17 -15.94 1.99
CA GLN A 79 14.00 -16.36 3.38
C GLN A 79 12.61 -16.05 3.92
N ALA A 80 11.93 -15.05 3.38
CA ALA A 80 10.61 -14.64 3.84
C ALA A 80 9.52 -15.64 3.45
N GLY A 81 8.54 -15.81 4.31
CA GLY A 81 7.44 -16.77 4.14
C GLY A 81 6.66 -16.61 2.85
N GLY A 82 6.45 -15.37 2.41
CA GLY A 82 5.77 -15.04 1.16
C GLY A 82 6.43 -15.59 -0.10
N TYR A 83 7.74 -15.85 -0.06
CA TYR A 83 8.43 -16.52 -1.17
C TYR A 83 7.85 -17.93 -1.42
N ARG A 84 7.64 -18.69 -0.36
CA ARG A 84 7.02 -20.02 -0.44
C ARG A 84 5.57 -19.91 -0.92
N TYR A 85 4.80 -18.96 -0.40
CA TYR A 85 3.41 -18.75 -0.81
C TYR A 85 3.30 -18.39 -2.29
N ARG A 86 4.17 -17.50 -2.77
CA ARG A 86 4.21 -17.11 -4.17
C ARG A 86 4.54 -18.27 -5.10
N ASN A 87 5.50 -19.12 -4.72
CA ASN A 87 5.91 -20.29 -5.51
C ASN A 87 4.90 -21.45 -5.44
N ALA A 88 4.07 -21.51 -4.39
CA ALA A 88 3.03 -22.50 -4.21
C ALA A 88 1.68 -22.09 -4.84
N ARG A 89 1.62 -20.97 -5.55
CA ARG A 89 0.41 -20.55 -6.26
C ARG A 89 -0.01 -21.59 -7.28
N ARG A 90 -1.29 -21.79 -7.40
CA ARG A 90 -1.92 -22.69 -8.34
C ARG A 90 -2.82 -21.90 -9.30
N PRO A 91 -2.22 -21.19 -10.28
CA PRO A 91 -2.98 -20.34 -11.20
C PRO A 91 -4.02 -21.12 -11.99
N GLU A 92 -3.82 -22.41 -12.22
CA GLU A 92 -4.78 -23.29 -12.88
C GLU A 92 -6.14 -23.36 -12.18
N LEU A 93 -6.19 -23.14 -10.87
CA LEU A 93 -7.44 -23.11 -10.09
C LEU A 93 -8.25 -21.81 -10.29
N TYR A 94 -7.61 -20.78 -10.81
CA TYR A 94 -8.23 -19.47 -11.01
C TYR A 94 -8.55 -19.17 -12.47
N ALA A 95 -8.20 -20.07 -13.40
CA ALA A 95 -8.31 -19.84 -14.84
C ALA A 95 -9.74 -19.45 -15.26
N ASP A 96 -10.75 -20.11 -14.68
CA ASP A 96 -12.16 -19.86 -14.98
C ASP A 96 -12.66 -18.49 -14.48
N ILE A 97 -11.96 -17.90 -13.52
CA ILE A 97 -12.30 -16.61 -12.93
C ILE A 97 -11.51 -15.48 -13.57
N ILE A 98 -10.19 -15.66 -13.71
CA ILE A 98 -9.27 -14.61 -14.17
C ILE A 98 -9.48 -14.28 -15.64
N GLY A 99 -9.87 -15.27 -16.45
CA GLY A 99 -10.09 -15.10 -17.89
C GLY A 99 -11.45 -14.52 -18.27
N GLN A 100 -12.34 -14.24 -17.31
CA GLN A 100 -13.68 -13.75 -17.61
C GLN A 100 -13.69 -12.22 -17.77
N PRO A 101 -14.49 -11.70 -18.72
CA PRO A 101 -14.74 -10.28 -18.80
C PRO A 101 -15.32 -9.77 -17.48
N HIS A 102 -14.76 -8.71 -16.95
CA HIS A 102 -15.21 -8.12 -15.70
C HIS A 102 -15.62 -6.67 -15.94
N GLU A 103 -16.91 -6.39 -15.79
CA GLU A 103 -17.43 -5.04 -15.78
C GLU A 103 -17.45 -4.52 -14.35
N SER A 104 -16.54 -3.62 -14.03
CA SER A 104 -16.56 -2.92 -12.76
C SER A 104 -17.19 -1.55 -12.95
N ASN A 105 -18.44 -1.42 -12.50
CA ASN A 105 -19.16 -0.15 -12.44
C ASN A 105 -18.98 0.53 -11.06
N GLN A 106 -18.09 0.02 -10.22
CA GLN A 106 -17.86 0.61 -8.92
C GLN A 106 -17.13 1.95 -9.07
N LYS A 107 -17.88 3.01 -8.85
CA LYS A 107 -17.32 4.33 -8.64
C LYS A 107 -16.71 4.40 -7.23
N VAL A 108 -15.63 5.13 -7.09
CA VAL A 108 -15.02 5.38 -5.78
C VAL A 108 -16.08 6.09 -4.92
N ALA A 109 -16.42 5.52 -3.77
CA ALA A 109 -17.55 5.96 -2.94
C ALA A 109 -17.48 7.42 -2.46
N TRP A 110 -16.31 8.05 -2.54
CA TRP A 110 -16.11 9.47 -2.16
C TRP A 110 -16.00 10.43 -3.36
N LEU A 111 -16.07 9.93 -4.59
CA LEU A 111 -16.23 10.80 -5.75
C LEU A 111 -17.71 11.16 -5.85
N THR A 112 -18.05 12.37 -5.46
CA THR A 112 -19.37 12.95 -5.74
C THR A 112 -19.55 13.00 -7.25
N GLU A 113 -20.68 12.53 -7.72
CA GLU A 113 -21.08 12.76 -9.10
C GLU A 113 -21.16 14.28 -9.29
N THR A 114 -20.29 14.81 -10.15
CA THR A 114 -20.54 16.12 -10.70
C THR A 114 -21.79 15.97 -11.56
N THR A 115 -22.93 16.33 -11.02
CA THR A 115 -24.16 16.48 -11.78
C THR A 115 -23.88 17.50 -12.87
N ASN A 116 -23.63 17.00 -14.06
CA ASN A 116 -23.76 17.81 -15.26
C ASN A 116 -25.26 18.12 -15.43
N ASN A 117 -25.73 19.18 -14.77
CA ASN A 117 -26.92 19.86 -15.22
C ASN A 117 -26.57 20.64 -16.49
N LYS A 118 -26.97 20.10 -17.61
CA LYS A 118 -27.29 20.87 -18.79
C LYS A 118 -28.78 20.99 -18.94
#